data_714c310415d07c3e2ea4f8597f40b9f3
#
_entry.id   714c310415d07c3e2ea4f8597f40b9f3
#
_cell.length_a   1.000
_cell.length_b   1.000
_cell.length_c   1.000
_cell.angle_alpha   90.00
_cell.angle_beta   90.00
_cell.angle_gamma   90.00
#
_symmetry.space_group_name_H-M   'P 1'
#
loop_
_entity.id
_entity.type
_entity.pdbx_description
1 polymer ?
#
loop_
_entity_poly.entity_id
_entity_poly.type
_entity_poly.pdbx_seq_one_letter_code
_entity_poly.pdbx_strand_id
1 'polypeptide(L)'
;MSTVELTKENFDEVVSSNDFVLIDFWAAWCGPCRMFAPVYDKASDKHSDLVFAKVDTEAQPELAAAFQIRSIPTLMIVRDKVAVFSQPGALPEPALEDVISQARSLDMAEVHKAVAAESQGGDDKA
;
A
#
# COMPACT_ATOMS: atom_id res chain seq x y z
N MET A 1 -14.75 7.02 7.46
CA MET A 1 -14.05 7.28 6.20
C MET A 1 -12.81 8.11 6.46
N SER A 2 -11.74 7.40 6.77
CA SER A 2 -10.49 8.06 7.17
C SER A 2 -9.39 7.86 6.14
N THR A 3 -9.76 7.79 4.86
CA THR A 3 -8.80 7.57 3.78
C THR A 3 -8.23 8.88 3.27
N VAL A 4 -6.98 8.82 2.80
CA VAL A 4 -6.25 9.95 2.24
C VAL A 4 -6.04 9.71 0.76
N GLU A 5 -6.34 10.70 -0.07
CA GLU A 5 -6.06 10.60 -1.49
C GLU A 5 -4.58 10.87 -1.75
N LEU A 6 -3.90 9.91 -2.37
CA LEU A 6 -2.50 10.07 -2.78
C LEU A 6 -2.43 10.56 -4.22
N THR A 7 -1.62 11.57 -4.41
CA THR A 7 -1.34 12.12 -5.73
C THR A 7 0.17 12.13 -5.93
N LYS A 8 0.59 12.40 -7.15
CA LYS A 8 1.99 12.59 -7.49
C LYS A 8 2.62 13.69 -6.60
N GLU A 9 1.84 14.71 -6.26
CA GLU A 9 2.33 15.86 -5.50
C GLU A 9 2.52 15.57 -4.01
N ASN A 10 1.68 14.71 -3.41
CA ASN A 10 1.75 14.48 -1.95
C ASN A 10 2.31 13.11 -1.57
N PHE A 11 2.64 12.26 -2.53
CA PHE A 11 3.07 10.88 -2.26
C PHE A 11 4.29 10.84 -1.33
N ASP A 12 5.34 11.56 -1.68
CA ASP A 12 6.58 11.54 -0.90
C ASP A 12 6.37 12.04 0.52
N GLU A 13 5.58 13.10 0.68
CA GLU A 13 5.30 13.65 2.01
C GLU A 13 4.53 12.66 2.87
N VAL A 14 3.46 12.07 2.34
CA VAL A 14 2.62 11.15 3.10
C VAL A 14 3.42 9.91 3.52
N VAL A 15 4.17 9.33 2.59
CA VAL A 15 4.93 8.10 2.87
C VAL A 15 6.10 8.38 3.80
N SER A 16 6.74 9.54 3.69
CA SER A 16 7.89 9.90 4.53
C SER A 16 7.48 10.29 5.95
N SER A 17 6.29 10.85 6.11
CA SER A 17 5.81 11.35 7.41
C SER A 17 5.10 10.29 8.24
N ASN A 18 4.89 9.10 7.70
CA ASN A 18 4.13 8.06 8.36
C ASN A 18 4.84 6.72 8.24
N ASP A 19 4.96 6.02 9.37
CA ASP A 19 5.70 4.75 9.43
C ASP A 19 4.94 3.57 8.84
N PHE A 20 3.62 3.71 8.65
CA PHE A 20 2.78 2.61 8.19
C PHE A 20 1.66 3.18 7.33
N VAL A 21 1.75 2.93 6.02
CA VAL A 21 0.78 3.44 5.04
C VAL A 21 0.25 2.28 4.21
N LEU A 22 -1.08 2.13 4.17
CA LEU A 22 -1.73 1.23 3.23
C LEU A 22 -2.13 2.03 2.01
N ILE A 23 -2.03 1.42 0.84
CA ILE A 23 -2.38 2.08 -0.42
C ILE A 23 -3.29 1.16 -1.24
N ASP A 24 -4.48 1.66 -1.57
CA ASP A 24 -5.43 0.98 -2.45
C ASP A 24 -5.36 1.64 -3.83
N PHE A 25 -4.84 0.89 -4.81
CA PHE A 25 -4.85 1.33 -6.21
C PHE A 25 -6.16 0.90 -6.85
N TRP A 26 -6.95 1.86 -7.32
CA TRP A 26 -8.33 1.63 -7.75
C TRP A 26 -8.70 2.46 -8.98
N ALA A 27 -9.87 2.18 -9.54
CA ALA A 27 -10.50 3.03 -10.57
C ALA A 27 -12.01 2.95 -10.41
N ALA A 28 -12.70 4.02 -10.80
CA ALA A 28 -14.14 4.13 -10.62
C ALA A 28 -14.94 3.10 -11.44
N TRP A 29 -14.41 2.69 -12.60
CA TRP A 29 -15.07 1.72 -13.49
C TRP A 29 -14.91 0.27 -13.03
N CYS A 30 -14.07 0.03 -12.05
CA CYS A 30 -13.67 -1.32 -11.63
C CYS A 30 -14.64 -1.87 -10.60
N GLY A 31 -15.36 -2.94 -10.96
CA GLY A 31 -16.34 -3.57 -10.06
C GLY A 31 -15.73 -4.08 -8.77
N PRO A 32 -14.66 -4.88 -8.82
CA PRO A 32 -13.99 -5.34 -7.59
C PRO A 32 -13.47 -4.21 -6.71
N CYS A 33 -13.03 -3.09 -7.33
CA CYS A 33 -12.61 -1.91 -6.56
C CYS A 33 -13.78 -1.35 -5.74
N ARG A 34 -14.96 -1.30 -6.34
CA ARG A 34 -16.17 -0.81 -5.65
C ARG A 34 -16.60 -1.74 -4.52
N MET A 35 -16.36 -3.04 -4.69
CA MET A 35 -16.64 -4.03 -3.63
C MET A 35 -15.67 -3.89 -2.48
N PHE A 36 -14.42 -3.59 -2.78
CA PHE A 36 -13.36 -3.45 -1.77
C PHE A 36 -13.46 -2.13 -1.01
N ALA A 37 -13.96 -1.07 -1.64
CA ALA A 37 -13.99 0.26 -1.05
C ALA A 37 -14.62 0.31 0.36
N PRO A 38 -15.82 -0.27 0.60
CA PRO A 38 -16.39 -0.23 1.95
C PRO A 38 -15.59 -1.05 2.96
N VAL A 39 -14.96 -2.14 2.53
CA VAL A 39 -14.10 -2.94 3.41
C VAL A 39 -12.89 -2.12 3.84
N TYR A 40 -12.29 -1.43 2.91
CA TYR A 40 -11.11 -0.59 3.15
C TYR A 40 -11.46 0.61 4.05
N ASP A 41 -12.58 1.28 3.76
CA ASP A 41 -13.05 2.42 4.56
C ASP A 41 -13.32 2.01 6.00
N LYS A 42 -13.97 0.88 6.20
CA LYS A 42 -14.25 0.36 7.54
C LYS A 42 -12.95 0.08 8.30
N ALA A 43 -11.99 -0.53 7.63
CA ALA A 43 -10.68 -0.79 8.25
C ALA A 43 -9.98 0.52 8.62
N SER A 44 -10.11 1.56 7.80
CA SER A 44 -9.49 2.85 8.09
C SER A 44 -10.04 3.48 9.36
N ASP A 45 -11.34 3.31 9.62
CA ASP A 45 -11.95 3.81 10.84
C ASP A 45 -11.54 2.99 12.07
N LYS A 46 -11.34 1.70 11.87
CA LYS A 46 -10.98 0.76 12.92
C LYS A 46 -9.51 0.90 13.36
N HIS A 47 -8.63 1.19 12.41
CA HIS A 47 -7.19 1.33 12.64
C HIS A 47 -6.76 2.78 12.49
N SER A 48 -7.26 3.64 13.37
CA SER A 48 -7.04 5.09 13.28
C SER A 48 -5.58 5.50 13.50
N ASP A 49 -4.75 4.60 13.98
CA ASP A 49 -3.31 4.83 14.15
C ASP A 49 -2.51 4.60 12.87
N LEU A 50 -3.14 4.07 11.82
CA LEU A 50 -2.51 3.82 10.53
C LEU A 50 -3.04 4.78 9.48
N VAL A 51 -2.25 5.01 8.44
CA VAL A 51 -2.69 5.82 7.30
C VAL A 51 -3.22 4.88 6.22
N PHE A 52 -4.47 5.08 5.82
CA PHE A 52 -5.11 4.37 4.72
C PHE A 52 -5.24 5.32 3.55
N ALA A 53 -4.46 5.08 2.51
CA ALA A 53 -4.40 5.96 1.35
C ALA A 53 -5.00 5.28 0.12
N LYS A 54 -5.40 6.09 -0.86
CA LYS A 54 -5.99 5.60 -2.10
C LYS A 54 -5.33 6.31 -3.29
N VAL A 55 -5.04 5.55 -4.33
CA VAL A 55 -4.54 6.09 -5.60
C VAL A 55 -5.55 5.78 -6.68
N ASP A 56 -6.14 6.81 -7.26
CA ASP A 56 -6.98 6.68 -8.45
C ASP A 56 -6.06 6.51 -9.65
N THR A 57 -6.03 5.30 -10.21
CA THR A 57 -5.09 4.97 -11.29
C THR A 57 -5.37 5.73 -12.59
N GLU A 58 -6.59 6.22 -12.78
CA GLU A 58 -6.93 7.05 -13.94
C GLU A 58 -6.42 8.47 -13.79
N ALA A 59 -6.48 9.01 -12.58
CA ALA A 59 -5.99 10.36 -12.29
C ALA A 59 -4.47 10.39 -12.10
N GLN A 60 -3.88 9.28 -11.62
CA GLN A 60 -2.46 9.19 -11.29
C GLN A 60 -1.78 8.05 -12.05
N PRO A 61 -1.76 8.09 -13.40
CA PRO A 61 -1.19 6.99 -14.17
C PRO A 61 0.32 6.83 -13.94
N GLU A 62 1.01 7.90 -13.61
CA GLU A 62 2.46 7.84 -13.36
C GLU A 62 2.76 7.09 -12.06
N LEU A 63 1.95 7.29 -11.02
CA LEU A 63 2.11 6.53 -9.78
C LEU A 63 1.85 5.05 -10.01
N ALA A 64 0.77 4.72 -10.71
CA ALA A 64 0.44 3.34 -11.01
C ALA A 64 1.57 2.67 -11.80
N ALA A 65 2.13 3.37 -12.79
CA ALA A 65 3.23 2.85 -13.59
C ALA A 65 4.50 2.66 -12.76
N ALA A 66 4.81 3.61 -11.88
CA ALA A 66 5.99 3.56 -11.03
C ALA A 66 5.99 2.31 -10.14
N PHE A 67 4.82 1.88 -9.67
CA PHE A 67 4.69 0.68 -8.85
C PHE A 67 4.32 -0.55 -9.65
N GLN A 68 4.32 -0.45 -10.98
CA GLN A 68 4.05 -1.57 -11.89
C GLN A 68 2.68 -2.22 -11.60
N ILE A 69 1.69 -1.39 -11.32
CA ILE A 69 0.33 -1.87 -11.06
C ILE A 69 -0.29 -2.34 -12.37
N ARG A 70 -0.60 -3.62 -12.46
CA ARG A 70 -1.14 -4.24 -13.68
C ARG A 70 -2.59 -4.65 -13.56
N SER A 71 -3.08 -4.78 -12.34
CA SER A 71 -4.48 -5.13 -12.08
C SER A 71 -4.97 -4.36 -10.88
N ILE A 72 -6.25 -4.09 -10.84
CA ILE A 72 -6.88 -3.34 -9.76
C ILE A 72 -8.12 -4.09 -9.26
N PRO A 73 -8.43 -3.98 -7.97
CA PRO A 73 -7.66 -3.24 -6.99
C PRO A 73 -6.35 -3.96 -6.66
N THR A 74 -5.34 -3.22 -6.26
CA THR A 74 -4.12 -3.77 -5.67
C THR A 74 -3.89 -3.08 -4.34
N LEU A 75 -3.67 -3.88 -3.31
CA LEU A 75 -3.34 -3.37 -1.98
C LEU A 75 -1.83 -3.44 -1.78
N MET A 76 -1.25 -2.32 -1.38
CA MET A 76 0.16 -2.24 -1.01
C MET A 76 0.27 -1.72 0.41
N ILE A 77 1.25 -2.22 1.16
CA ILE A 77 1.58 -1.70 2.48
C ILE A 77 3.03 -1.25 2.46
N VAL A 78 3.24 -0.02 2.91
CA VAL A 78 4.57 0.58 3.01
C VAL A 78 4.85 0.83 4.49
N ARG A 79 5.93 0.23 5.01
CA ARG A 79 6.39 0.47 6.37
C ARG A 79 7.79 1.06 6.32
N ASP A 80 7.99 2.20 7.01
CA ASP A 80 9.29 2.87 7.06
C ASP A 80 9.87 3.07 5.66
N LYS A 81 9.02 3.46 4.70
CA LYS A 81 9.38 3.71 3.30
C LYS A 81 9.73 2.46 2.51
N VAL A 82 9.43 1.27 3.04
CA VAL A 82 9.68 -0.01 2.35
C VAL A 82 8.33 -0.64 2.04
N ALA A 83 8.13 -1.03 0.77
CA ALA A 83 6.93 -1.78 0.37
C ALA A 83 7.09 -3.21 0.89
N VAL A 84 6.31 -3.56 1.91
CA VAL A 84 6.41 -4.87 2.57
C VAL A 84 5.34 -5.85 2.12
N PHE A 85 4.35 -5.36 1.38
CA PHE A 85 3.24 -6.20 0.91
C PHE A 85 2.65 -5.58 -0.35
N SER A 86 2.30 -6.42 -1.32
CA SER A 86 1.58 -5.98 -2.52
C SER A 86 0.82 -7.17 -3.08
N GLN A 87 -0.49 -7.05 -3.21
CA GLN A 87 -1.33 -8.14 -3.71
C GLN A 87 -2.51 -7.60 -4.51
N PRO A 88 -2.73 -8.10 -5.73
CA PRO A 88 -3.92 -7.76 -6.49
C PRO A 88 -5.16 -8.48 -5.97
N GLY A 89 -6.31 -7.88 -6.17
CA GLY A 89 -7.61 -8.46 -5.85
C GLY A 89 -8.26 -7.84 -4.64
N ALA A 90 -9.60 -7.88 -4.64
CA ALA A 90 -10.39 -7.38 -3.52
C ALA A 90 -10.33 -8.39 -2.38
N LEU A 91 -9.87 -7.94 -1.21
CA LEU A 91 -9.79 -8.79 -0.04
C LEU A 91 -11.09 -8.67 0.76
N PRO A 92 -11.66 -9.79 1.23
CA PRO A 92 -12.73 -9.71 2.23
C PRO A 92 -12.18 -9.19 3.56
N GLU A 93 -13.08 -8.72 4.41
CA GLU A 93 -12.69 -8.09 5.68
C GLU A 93 -11.73 -8.95 6.52
N PRO A 94 -12.00 -10.26 6.76
CA PRO A 94 -11.07 -11.05 7.57
C PRO A 94 -9.67 -11.14 6.96
N ALA A 95 -9.57 -11.23 5.64
CA ALA A 95 -8.28 -11.32 4.96
C ALA A 95 -7.52 -10.00 5.08
N LEU A 96 -8.20 -8.87 4.95
CA LEU A 96 -7.58 -7.56 5.13
C LEU A 96 -7.05 -7.40 6.56
N GLU A 97 -7.86 -7.78 7.55
CA GLU A 97 -7.44 -7.70 8.96
C GLU A 97 -6.22 -8.57 9.23
N ASP A 98 -6.17 -9.75 8.62
CA ASP A 98 -5.03 -10.66 8.76
C ASP A 98 -3.76 -10.06 8.16
N VAL A 99 -3.86 -9.46 6.99
CA VAL A 99 -2.73 -8.79 6.33
C VAL A 99 -2.22 -7.62 7.19
N ILE A 100 -3.13 -6.83 7.74
CA ILE A 100 -2.75 -5.73 8.62
C ILE A 100 -2.02 -6.25 9.85
N SER A 101 -2.53 -7.32 10.45
CA SER A 101 -1.92 -7.94 11.63
C SER A 101 -0.51 -8.43 11.32
N GLN A 102 -0.34 -9.10 10.19
CA GLN A 102 0.98 -9.58 9.77
C GLN A 102 1.95 -8.42 9.53
N ALA A 103 1.49 -7.36 8.88
CA ALA A 103 2.33 -6.20 8.62
C ALA A 103 2.74 -5.49 9.92
N ARG A 104 1.84 -5.43 10.91
CA ARG A 104 2.16 -4.88 12.24
C ARG A 104 3.23 -5.71 12.95
N SER A 105 3.27 -7.01 12.71
CA SER A 105 4.18 -7.95 13.38
C SER A 105 5.58 -7.98 12.78
N LEU A 106 5.77 -7.34 11.62
CA LEU A 106 7.08 -7.34 10.97
C LEU A 106 8.14 -6.66 11.83
N ASP A 107 9.31 -7.30 11.92
CA ASP A 107 10.48 -6.69 12.53
C ASP A 107 11.15 -5.82 11.46
N MET A 108 10.95 -4.52 11.54
CA MET A 108 11.44 -3.60 10.53
C MET A 108 12.97 -3.50 10.51
N ALA A 109 13.64 -3.77 11.62
CA ALA A 109 15.10 -3.84 11.62
C ALA A 109 15.59 -4.95 10.70
N GLU A 110 14.94 -6.12 10.77
CA GLU A 110 15.26 -7.24 9.87
C GLU A 110 14.90 -6.94 8.42
N VAL A 111 13.78 -6.25 8.19
CA VAL A 111 13.36 -5.84 6.84
C VAL A 111 14.40 -4.90 6.23
N HIS A 112 14.84 -3.90 6.98
CA HIS A 112 15.85 -2.95 6.50
C HIS A 112 17.17 -3.65 6.20
N LYS A 113 17.54 -4.60 7.02
CA LYS A 113 18.76 -5.39 6.82
C LYS A 113 18.67 -6.22 5.53
N ALA A 114 17.51 -6.84 5.28
CA ALA A 114 17.29 -7.63 4.07
C ALA A 114 17.31 -6.75 2.82
N VAL A 115 16.73 -5.56 2.88
CA VAL A 115 16.71 -4.61 1.77
C VAL A 115 18.14 -4.13 1.46
N ALA A 116 18.92 -3.82 2.49
CA ALA A 116 20.32 -3.40 2.32
C ALA A 116 21.16 -4.51 1.68
N ALA A 117 20.98 -5.76 2.12
CA ALA A 117 21.69 -6.91 1.56
C ALA A 117 21.31 -7.15 0.09
N GLU A 118 20.02 -7.03 -0.23
CA GLU A 118 19.52 -7.18 -1.59
C GLU A 118 20.06 -6.09 -2.50
N SER A 119 20.10 -4.85 -2.01
CA SER A 119 20.64 -3.73 -2.76
C SER A 119 22.13 -3.94 -3.08
N GLN A 120 22.92 -4.43 -2.11
CA GLN A 120 24.32 -4.74 -2.31
C GLN A 120 24.49 -5.89 -3.31
N GLY A 121 23.67 -6.92 -3.18
CA GLY A 121 23.69 -8.04 -4.12
C GLY A 121 23.33 -7.61 -5.53
N GLY A 122 22.40 -6.67 -5.69
CA GLY A 122 22.04 -6.11 -6.97
C GLY A 122 23.19 -5.35 -7.61
N ASP A 123 23.93 -4.58 -6.81
CA ASP A 123 25.11 -3.85 -7.29
C ASP A 123 26.19 -4.80 -7.79
N ASP A 124 26.40 -5.90 -7.10
CA ASP A 124 27.41 -6.91 -7.49
C ASP A 124 27.07 -7.56 -8.82
N LYS A 125 25.83 -7.60 -9.20
CA LYS A 125 25.37 -8.19 -10.46
C LYS A 125 25.48 -7.24 -11.64
N ALA A 126 25.62 -5.98 -11.37
CA ALA A 126 25.74 -4.98 -12.41
C ALA A 126 27.14 -4.98 -13.00
#